data_6f547a19ad4c1cdd0431de431a1b155b
#
_entry.id   6f547a19ad4c1cdd0431de431a1b155b
#
_cell.length_a   1.000
_cell.length_b   1.000
_cell.length_c   1.000
_cell.angle_alpha   90.00
_cell.angle_beta   90.00
_cell.angle_gamma   90.00
#
_symmetry.space_group_name_H-M   'P 1'
#
loop_
_entity.id
_entity.type
_entity.pdbx_description
1 polymer ?
#
loop_
_entity_poly.entity_id
_entity_poly.type
_entity_poly.pdbx_seq_one_letter_code
_entity_poly.pdbx_strand_id
1 'polypeptide(L)'
;MKLDELLVVAAAQWPHKRALIFPESELTFSNLHANAKRKARSLIGAGVQAGDHVGILSLNLPEYVESIFATNMAGATAVPLNARYRGAELKRVIADSDIRLLFTTSQFDGRVDFSAHLTDCYPELSTALNPSQLRIGEAPLLKSVVMFETTQKLGFISST
;
A
#
# COMPACT_ATOMS: atom_id res chain seq x y z
N MET A 1 7.21 16.77 -15.20
CA MET A 1 5.84 16.35 -14.83
C MET A 1 5.96 15.16 -13.93
N LYS A 2 5.41 15.22 -12.71
CA LYS A 2 5.41 14.11 -11.75
C LYS A 2 4.26 13.14 -12.07
N LEU A 3 4.31 11.93 -11.49
CA LEU A 3 3.31 10.90 -11.76
C LEU A 3 1.90 11.30 -11.29
N ASP A 4 1.82 11.97 -10.14
CA ASP A 4 0.57 12.49 -9.59
C ASP A 4 -0.03 13.61 -10.46
N GLU A 5 0.81 14.48 -11.04
CA GLU A 5 0.38 15.54 -11.98
C GLU A 5 -0.28 14.94 -13.23
N LEU A 6 0.23 13.80 -13.73
CA LEU A 6 -0.37 13.08 -14.86
C LEU A 6 -1.82 12.68 -14.58
N LEU A 7 -2.08 12.13 -13.38
CA LEU A 7 -3.43 11.72 -13.01
C LEU A 7 -4.36 12.93 -12.85
N VAL A 8 -3.87 14.03 -12.29
CA VAL A 8 -4.65 15.29 -12.17
C VAL A 8 -5.06 15.79 -13.56
N VAL A 9 -4.13 15.85 -14.51
CA VAL A 9 -4.41 16.27 -15.90
C VAL A 9 -5.40 15.32 -16.57
N ALA A 10 -5.20 14.01 -16.46
CA ALA A 10 -6.09 13.02 -17.06
C ALA A 10 -7.51 13.09 -16.49
N ALA A 11 -7.63 13.27 -15.16
CA ALA A 11 -8.92 13.41 -14.49
C ALA A 11 -9.67 14.69 -14.89
N ALA A 12 -8.93 15.78 -15.19
CA ALA A 12 -9.51 17.03 -15.67
C ALA A 12 -9.96 16.94 -17.14
N GLN A 13 -9.14 16.30 -18.00
CA GLN A 13 -9.44 16.21 -19.45
C GLN A 13 -10.47 15.12 -19.78
N TRP A 14 -10.43 13.98 -19.06
CA TRP A 14 -11.28 12.82 -19.37
C TRP A 14 -11.93 12.21 -18.13
N PRO A 15 -12.69 12.99 -17.33
CA PRO A 15 -13.18 12.56 -16.01
C PRO A 15 -13.97 11.25 -16.05
N HIS A 16 -14.77 11.06 -17.10
CA HIS A 16 -15.67 9.90 -17.26
C HIS A 16 -15.06 8.74 -18.06
N LYS A 17 -13.86 8.93 -18.64
CA LYS A 17 -13.18 7.85 -19.37
C LYS A 17 -12.66 6.81 -18.37
N ARG A 18 -12.78 5.54 -18.74
CA ARG A 18 -12.24 4.42 -17.94
C ARG A 18 -10.72 4.52 -17.87
N ALA A 19 -10.20 4.56 -16.66
CA ALA A 19 -8.76 4.56 -16.35
C ALA A 19 -8.26 3.15 -16.04
N LEU A 20 -9.07 2.38 -15.29
CA LEU A 20 -8.77 1.00 -14.92
C LEU A 20 -9.96 0.12 -15.26
N ILE A 21 -9.68 -1.08 -15.78
CA ILE A 21 -10.66 -2.10 -16.10
C ILE A 21 -10.19 -3.41 -15.49
N PHE A 22 -10.95 -3.93 -14.55
CA PHE A 22 -10.77 -5.24 -13.92
C PHE A 22 -11.99 -6.12 -14.22
N PRO A 23 -11.90 -7.44 -14.04
CA PRO A 23 -13.03 -8.35 -14.32
C PRO A 23 -14.32 -7.97 -13.59
N GLU A 24 -14.22 -7.46 -12.36
CA GLU A 24 -15.38 -7.19 -11.50
C GLU A 24 -15.55 -5.70 -11.17
N SER A 25 -14.69 -4.82 -11.69
CA SER A 25 -14.76 -3.39 -11.39
C SER A 25 -14.11 -2.52 -12.46
N GLU A 26 -14.63 -1.31 -12.60
CA GLU A 26 -14.05 -0.28 -13.46
C GLU A 26 -13.91 1.02 -12.67
N LEU A 27 -12.81 1.73 -12.89
CA LEU A 27 -12.63 3.08 -12.37
C LEU A 27 -12.43 4.07 -13.50
N THR A 28 -13.13 5.20 -13.43
CA THR A 28 -12.85 6.36 -14.28
C THR A 28 -11.64 7.12 -13.78
N PHE A 29 -11.07 8.02 -14.61
CA PHE A 29 -9.98 8.89 -14.16
C PHE A 29 -10.40 9.76 -12.97
N SER A 30 -11.64 10.25 -12.96
CA SER A 30 -12.17 11.02 -11.82
C SER A 30 -12.20 10.20 -10.54
N ASN A 31 -12.69 8.96 -10.60
CA ASN A 31 -12.78 8.07 -9.45
C ASN A 31 -11.39 7.67 -8.94
N LEU A 32 -10.48 7.30 -9.85
CA LEU A 32 -9.10 6.96 -9.50
C LEU A 32 -8.40 8.13 -8.80
N HIS A 33 -8.56 9.36 -9.33
CA HIS A 33 -7.99 10.56 -8.72
C HIS A 33 -8.59 10.84 -7.33
N ALA A 34 -9.91 10.75 -7.18
CA ALA A 34 -10.58 10.97 -5.90
C ALA A 34 -10.13 9.94 -4.83
N ASN A 35 -10.04 8.66 -5.22
CA ASN A 35 -9.59 7.58 -4.34
C ASN A 35 -8.11 7.76 -3.94
N ALA A 36 -7.24 8.03 -4.90
CA ALA A 36 -5.82 8.30 -4.64
C ALA A 36 -5.63 9.50 -3.70
N LYS A 37 -6.39 10.58 -3.91
CA LYS A 37 -6.34 11.79 -3.05
C LYS A 37 -6.81 11.50 -1.62
N ARG A 38 -7.86 10.70 -1.44
CA ARG A 38 -8.33 10.27 -0.12
C ARG A 38 -7.26 9.45 0.58
N LYS A 39 -6.69 8.45 -0.11
CA LYS A 39 -5.64 7.58 0.41
C LYS A 39 -4.35 8.36 0.73
N ALA A 40 -3.99 9.37 -0.07
CA ALA A 40 -2.86 10.25 0.22
C ALA A 40 -3.03 11.03 1.54
N ARG A 41 -4.24 11.53 1.80
CA ARG A 41 -4.55 12.18 3.08
C ARG A 41 -4.40 11.22 4.26
N SER A 42 -4.86 9.97 4.10
CA SER A 42 -4.69 8.93 5.13
C SER A 42 -3.21 8.60 5.37
N LEU A 43 -2.38 8.54 4.33
CA LEU A 43 -0.92 8.37 4.46
C LEU A 43 -0.28 9.49 5.26
N ILE A 44 -0.60 10.74 4.94
CA ILE A 44 -0.10 11.92 5.68
C ILE A 44 -0.57 11.88 7.13
N GLY A 45 -1.86 11.55 7.37
CA GLY A 45 -2.42 11.37 8.71
C GLY A 45 -1.77 10.24 9.51
N ALA A 46 -1.28 9.19 8.84
CA ALA A 46 -0.50 8.11 9.43
C ALA A 46 0.99 8.48 9.65
N GLY A 47 1.39 9.72 9.37
CA GLY A 47 2.73 10.23 9.62
C GLY A 47 3.73 9.97 8.50
N VAL A 48 3.29 9.58 7.31
CA VAL A 48 4.15 9.51 6.12
C VAL A 48 4.56 10.92 5.70
N GLN A 49 5.86 11.13 5.50
CA GLN A 49 6.46 12.40 5.14
C GLN A 49 7.00 12.36 3.69
N ALA A 50 7.26 13.54 3.15
CA ALA A 50 7.92 13.63 1.86
C ALA A 50 9.31 12.97 1.90
N GLY A 51 9.57 12.12 0.91
CA GLY A 51 10.80 11.32 0.84
C GLY A 51 10.73 9.95 1.54
N ASP A 52 9.71 9.68 2.36
CA ASP A 52 9.51 8.33 2.92
C ASP A 52 9.24 7.30 1.80
N HIS A 53 9.58 6.05 2.07
CA HIS A 53 9.26 4.93 1.18
C HIS A 53 8.01 4.18 1.66
N VAL A 54 7.06 4.00 0.73
CA VAL A 54 5.83 3.25 0.96
C VAL A 54 5.83 2.00 0.10
N GLY A 55 5.93 0.85 0.76
CA GLY A 55 5.91 -0.45 0.09
C GLY A 55 4.50 -0.83 -0.35
N ILE A 56 4.40 -1.59 -1.45
CA ILE A 56 3.13 -2.17 -1.92
C ILE A 56 3.38 -3.63 -2.26
N LEU A 57 2.88 -4.53 -1.40
CA LEU A 57 2.94 -5.98 -1.58
C LEU A 57 1.54 -6.52 -1.85
N SER A 58 1.18 -6.62 -3.11
CA SER A 58 -0.13 -7.08 -3.55
C SER A 58 -0.07 -7.59 -4.98
N LEU A 59 -1.12 -8.23 -5.43
CA LEU A 59 -1.39 -8.49 -6.83
C LEU A 59 -2.06 -7.28 -7.48
N ASN A 60 -2.39 -7.41 -8.77
CA ASN A 60 -3.02 -6.33 -9.54
C ASN A 60 -4.46 -6.12 -9.08
N LEU A 61 -4.65 -5.14 -8.23
CA LEU A 61 -5.94 -4.67 -7.70
C LEU A 61 -6.10 -3.18 -8.01
N PRO A 62 -7.33 -2.64 -8.04
CA PRO A 62 -7.53 -1.18 -8.13
C PRO A 62 -6.76 -0.42 -7.06
N GLU A 63 -6.78 -0.93 -5.82
CA GLU A 63 -6.12 -0.36 -4.65
C GLU A 63 -4.59 -0.30 -4.80
N TYR A 64 -4.00 -1.22 -5.55
CA TYR A 64 -2.58 -1.19 -5.89
C TYR A 64 -2.22 0.08 -6.67
N VAL A 65 -2.99 0.35 -7.73
CA VAL A 65 -2.77 1.53 -8.60
C VAL A 65 -3.07 2.82 -7.83
N GLU A 66 -4.17 2.84 -7.07
CA GLU A 66 -4.51 3.96 -6.19
C GLU A 66 -3.39 4.28 -5.20
N SER A 67 -2.76 3.24 -4.62
CA SER A 67 -1.68 3.40 -3.64
C SER A 67 -0.41 3.98 -4.26
N ILE A 68 -0.08 3.64 -5.51
CA ILE A 68 1.03 4.26 -6.23
C ILE A 68 0.80 5.78 -6.38
N PHE A 69 -0.37 6.17 -6.88
CA PHE A 69 -0.69 7.59 -7.04
C PHE A 69 -0.80 8.31 -5.69
N ALA A 70 -1.44 7.69 -4.71
CA ALA A 70 -1.57 8.25 -3.37
C ALA A 70 -0.22 8.52 -2.71
N THR A 71 0.72 7.59 -2.83
CA THR A 71 2.07 7.73 -2.30
C THR A 71 2.80 8.92 -2.94
N ASN A 72 2.71 9.04 -4.27
CA ASN A 72 3.32 10.18 -4.97
C ASN A 72 2.64 11.52 -4.59
N MET A 73 1.31 11.54 -4.44
CA MET A 73 0.58 12.72 -3.96
C MET A 73 0.95 13.12 -2.53
N ALA A 74 1.36 12.18 -1.69
CA ALA A 74 1.88 12.44 -0.35
C ALA A 74 3.35 12.93 -0.36
N GLY A 75 3.99 13.01 -1.52
CA GLY A 75 5.40 13.35 -1.66
C GLY A 75 6.36 12.23 -1.32
N ALA A 76 5.86 11.02 -1.12
CA ALA A 76 6.62 9.82 -0.80
C ALA A 76 6.97 9.01 -2.06
N THR A 77 7.85 8.04 -1.92
CA THR A 77 8.29 7.13 -2.99
C THR A 77 7.54 5.80 -2.89
N ALA A 78 6.80 5.44 -3.93
CA ALA A 78 6.17 4.12 -4.01
C ALA A 78 7.22 3.06 -4.35
N VAL A 79 7.25 1.97 -3.56
CA VAL A 79 8.14 0.82 -3.72
C VAL A 79 7.30 -0.44 -3.99
N PRO A 80 6.99 -0.76 -5.25
CA PRO A 80 6.31 -1.99 -5.61
C PRO A 80 7.17 -3.21 -5.28
N LEU A 81 6.64 -4.14 -4.48
CA LEU A 81 7.31 -5.39 -4.16
C LEU A 81 6.81 -6.52 -5.05
N ASN A 82 7.73 -7.39 -5.46
CA ASN A 82 7.34 -8.57 -6.21
C ASN A 82 6.49 -9.51 -5.35
N ALA A 83 5.27 -9.79 -5.80
CA ALA A 83 4.32 -10.66 -5.11
C ALA A 83 4.80 -12.12 -4.91
N ARG A 84 5.92 -12.50 -5.54
CA ARG A 84 6.54 -13.83 -5.40
C ARG A 84 7.56 -13.89 -4.27
N TYR A 85 8.01 -12.77 -3.73
CA TYR A 85 8.97 -12.76 -2.62
C TYR A 85 8.40 -13.44 -1.38
N ARG A 86 9.25 -14.24 -0.72
CA ARG A 86 8.91 -15.00 0.49
C ARG A 86 10.09 -15.01 1.46
N GLY A 87 9.79 -15.25 2.74
CA GLY A 87 10.80 -15.51 3.78
C GLY A 87 11.94 -14.48 3.78
N ALA A 88 13.17 -14.96 3.72
CA ALA A 88 14.38 -14.12 3.79
C ALA A 88 14.48 -13.07 2.68
N GLU A 89 14.00 -13.40 1.46
CA GLU A 89 14.01 -12.46 0.34
C GLU A 89 13.06 -11.27 0.59
N LEU A 90 11.84 -11.55 1.09
CA LEU A 90 10.87 -10.51 1.45
C LEU A 90 11.39 -9.63 2.58
N LYS A 91 11.95 -10.22 3.64
CA LYS A 91 12.59 -9.50 4.74
C LYS A 91 13.67 -8.55 4.24
N ARG A 92 14.58 -9.08 3.43
CA ARG A 92 15.70 -8.31 2.89
C ARG A 92 15.23 -7.11 2.08
N VAL A 93 14.30 -7.32 1.14
CA VAL A 93 13.80 -6.23 0.29
C VAL A 93 13.09 -5.15 1.11
N ILE A 94 12.29 -5.53 2.13
CA ILE A 94 11.61 -4.56 3.00
C ILE A 94 12.64 -3.73 3.78
N ALA A 95 13.69 -4.36 4.33
CA ALA A 95 14.72 -3.66 5.07
C ALA A 95 15.60 -2.78 4.18
N ASP A 96 16.11 -3.33 3.06
CA ASP A 96 17.01 -2.62 2.13
C ASP A 96 16.32 -1.43 1.41
N SER A 97 14.98 -1.47 1.31
CA SER A 97 14.19 -0.39 0.69
C SER A 97 13.73 0.68 1.68
N ASP A 98 14.14 0.64 2.93
CA ASP A 98 13.78 1.64 3.95
C ASP A 98 12.27 1.91 4.06
N ILE A 99 11.47 0.86 3.91
CA ILE A 99 10.00 0.97 3.88
C ILE A 99 9.49 1.40 5.25
N ARG A 100 8.76 2.54 5.27
CA ARG A 100 8.13 3.08 6.49
C ARG A 100 6.71 2.58 6.70
N LEU A 101 5.93 2.48 5.62
CA LEU A 101 4.57 1.94 5.62
C LEU A 101 4.46 0.93 4.47
N LEU A 102 3.79 -0.19 4.72
CA LEU A 102 3.57 -1.22 3.73
C LEU A 102 2.07 -1.43 3.50
N PHE A 103 1.61 -1.25 2.28
CA PHE A 103 0.30 -1.70 1.85
C PHE A 103 0.32 -3.17 1.47
N THR A 104 -0.74 -3.91 1.85
CA THR A 104 -0.88 -5.33 1.53
C THR A 104 -2.34 -5.75 1.43
N THR A 105 -2.58 -7.03 1.11
CA THR A 105 -3.90 -7.68 1.13
C THR A 105 -3.82 -8.99 1.89
N SER A 106 -4.90 -9.37 2.57
CA SER A 106 -4.95 -10.64 3.29
C SER A 106 -5.08 -11.82 2.32
N GLN A 107 -6.00 -11.71 1.37
CA GLN A 107 -6.26 -12.80 0.42
C GLN A 107 -6.54 -12.28 -0.97
N PHE A 108 -6.04 -12.99 -1.96
CA PHE A 108 -6.43 -12.82 -3.33
C PHE A 108 -6.81 -14.18 -3.92
N ASP A 109 -8.08 -14.31 -4.32
CA ASP A 109 -8.63 -15.50 -5.01
C ASP A 109 -8.38 -16.83 -4.23
N GLY A 110 -8.29 -16.76 -2.91
CA GLY A 110 -8.02 -17.92 -2.06
C GLY A 110 -6.63 -18.57 -2.22
N ARG A 111 -5.74 -17.96 -3.02
CA ARG A 111 -4.46 -18.57 -3.40
C ARG A 111 -3.25 -17.99 -2.68
N VAL A 112 -3.31 -16.72 -2.29
CA VAL A 112 -2.17 -16.03 -1.66
C VAL A 112 -2.68 -15.21 -0.48
N ASP A 113 -2.11 -15.44 0.69
CA ASP A 113 -2.29 -14.61 1.89
C ASP A 113 -0.98 -13.87 2.20
N PHE A 114 -0.87 -12.63 1.72
CA PHE A 114 0.31 -11.81 1.98
C PHE A 114 0.44 -11.42 3.45
N SER A 115 -0.69 -11.29 4.15
CA SER A 115 -0.65 -10.96 5.59
C SER A 115 -0.09 -12.11 6.41
N ALA A 116 -0.37 -13.37 6.04
CA ALA A 116 0.27 -14.53 6.64
C ALA A 116 1.78 -14.55 6.35
N HIS A 117 2.19 -14.33 5.10
CA HIS A 117 3.62 -14.26 4.75
C HIS A 117 4.37 -13.17 5.53
N LEU A 118 3.74 -12.00 5.75
CA LEU A 118 4.33 -10.94 6.56
C LEU A 118 4.42 -11.33 8.03
N THR A 119 3.41 -12.03 8.57
CA THR A 119 3.42 -12.53 9.94
C THR A 119 4.50 -13.59 10.15
N ASP A 120 4.71 -14.48 9.16
CA ASP A 120 5.79 -15.47 9.17
C ASP A 120 7.17 -14.79 9.11
N CYS A 121 7.29 -13.70 8.34
CA CYS A 121 8.52 -12.92 8.30
C CYS A 121 8.78 -12.14 9.58
N TYR A 122 7.73 -11.57 10.17
CA TYR A 122 7.79 -10.67 11.33
C TYR A 122 6.77 -11.10 12.38
N PRO A 123 7.14 -12.07 13.26
CA PRO A 123 6.25 -12.58 14.31
C PRO A 123 5.75 -11.50 15.27
N GLU A 124 6.48 -10.38 15.38
CA GLU A 124 6.08 -9.21 16.17
C GLU A 124 4.73 -8.64 15.74
N LEU A 125 4.32 -8.83 14.49
CA LEU A 125 2.98 -8.43 14.02
C LEU A 125 1.86 -9.14 14.80
N SER A 126 2.06 -10.41 15.19
CA SER A 126 1.07 -11.18 15.95
C SER A 126 0.86 -10.69 17.39
N THR A 127 1.78 -9.87 17.90
CA THR A 127 1.76 -9.37 19.29
C THR A 127 1.69 -7.85 19.38
N ALA A 128 1.63 -7.16 18.24
CA ALA A 128 1.66 -5.71 18.19
C ALA A 128 0.35 -5.10 18.73
N LEU A 129 0.42 -4.47 19.91
CA LEU A 129 -0.70 -3.76 20.54
C LEU A 129 -1.04 -2.45 19.83
N ASN A 130 -0.04 -1.85 19.17
CA ASN A 130 -0.22 -0.62 18.41
C ASN A 130 0.27 -0.81 16.95
N PRO A 131 -0.63 -1.15 16.02
CA PRO A 131 -0.27 -1.40 14.63
C PRO A 131 0.18 -0.14 13.87
N SER A 132 0.00 1.06 14.44
CA SER A 132 0.51 2.32 13.87
C SER A 132 1.94 2.66 14.29
N GLN A 133 2.52 1.90 15.23
CA GLN A 133 3.86 2.11 15.75
C GLN A 133 4.58 0.79 15.97
N LEU A 134 4.71 0.02 14.93
CA LEU A 134 5.40 -1.27 14.96
C LEU A 134 6.86 -1.09 15.37
N ARG A 135 7.38 -2.11 16.07
CA ARG A 135 8.78 -2.22 16.46
C ARG A 135 9.30 -3.58 16.00
N ILE A 136 9.87 -3.60 14.81
CA ILE A 136 10.39 -4.81 14.17
C ILE A 136 11.90 -4.68 14.08
N GLY A 137 12.63 -5.57 14.77
CA GLY A 137 14.09 -5.49 14.87
C GLY A 137 14.80 -5.57 13.52
N GLU A 138 14.34 -6.46 12.63
CA GLU A 138 14.93 -6.66 11.30
C GLU A 138 14.45 -5.61 10.25
N ALA A 139 13.43 -4.82 10.56
CA ALA A 139 12.90 -3.74 9.71
C ALA A 139 12.55 -2.51 10.58
N PRO A 140 13.54 -1.82 11.17
CA PRO A 140 13.30 -0.80 12.20
C PRO A 140 12.56 0.44 11.69
N LEU A 141 12.58 0.68 10.37
CA LEU A 141 11.87 1.78 9.74
C LEU A 141 10.40 1.45 9.44
N LEU A 142 10.02 0.18 9.36
CA LEU A 142 8.63 -0.23 9.12
C LEU A 142 7.77 0.07 10.37
N LYS A 143 6.91 1.09 10.25
CA LYS A 143 6.06 1.58 11.36
C LYS A 143 4.64 1.07 11.29
N SER A 144 4.14 0.71 10.11
CA SER A 144 2.78 0.20 9.94
C SER A 144 2.63 -0.67 8.70
N VAL A 145 1.72 -1.63 8.80
CA VAL A 145 1.24 -2.44 7.67
C VAL A 145 -0.26 -2.21 7.52
N VAL A 146 -0.68 -1.74 6.35
CA VAL A 146 -2.09 -1.40 6.05
C VAL A 146 -2.65 -2.40 5.07
N MET A 147 -3.74 -3.06 5.44
CA MET A 147 -4.48 -3.95 4.54
C MET A 147 -5.49 -3.17 3.70
N PHE A 148 -5.67 -3.58 2.45
CA PHE A 148 -6.68 -2.99 1.57
C PHE A 148 -8.10 -3.34 2.01
N GLU A 149 -8.28 -4.42 2.74
CA GLU A 149 -9.55 -4.88 3.25
C GLU A 149 -9.91 -4.21 4.58
N THR A 150 -11.22 -4.20 4.88
CA THR A 150 -11.76 -3.70 6.15
C THR A 150 -11.68 -4.74 7.28
N THR A 151 -11.27 -5.98 6.97
CA THR A 151 -11.12 -7.06 7.96
C THR A 151 -10.04 -6.70 8.98
N GLN A 152 -10.37 -6.77 10.25
CA GLN A 152 -9.41 -6.53 11.32
C GLN A 152 -8.49 -7.74 11.49
N LYS A 153 -7.18 -7.48 11.53
CA LYS A 153 -6.15 -8.46 11.84
C LYS A 153 -5.14 -7.82 12.81
N LEU A 154 -4.75 -8.57 13.83
CA LEU A 154 -3.79 -8.09 14.82
C LEU A 154 -2.45 -7.70 14.16
N GLY A 155 -1.90 -6.55 14.54
CA GLY A 155 -0.68 -6.00 13.96
C GLY A 155 -0.84 -5.28 12.61
N PHE A 156 -2.05 -5.27 12.05
CA PHE A 156 -2.36 -4.62 10.79
C PHE A 156 -3.40 -3.51 10.99
N ILE A 157 -3.30 -2.48 10.15
CA ILE A 157 -4.31 -1.43 10.06
C ILE A 157 -5.25 -1.81 8.91
N SER A 158 -6.55 -1.82 9.16
CA SER A 158 -7.55 -2.03 8.11
C SER A 158 -7.80 -0.74 7.34
N SER A 159 -8.03 -0.84 6.03
CA SER A 159 -8.49 0.29 5.22
C SER A 159 -9.92 0.66 5.64
N THR A 160 -10.17 1.95 5.88
CA THR A 160 -11.50 2.51 6.13
C THR A 160 -12.04 3.19 4.88
#